data_f1a1a56ec606b05ac0f2e092118bd155
#
_entry.id   f1a1a56ec606b05ac0f2e092118bd155
#
_cell.length_a   1.000
_cell.length_b   1.000
_cell.length_c   1.000
_cell.angle_alpha   90.00
_cell.angle_beta   90.00
_cell.angle_gamma   90.00
#
_symmetry.space_group_name_H-M   'P 1'
#
loop_
_entity.id
_entity.type
_entity.pdbx_description
1 polymer ?
#
loop_
_entity_poly.entity_id
_entity_poly.type
_entity_poly.pdbx_seq_one_letter_code
_entity_poly.pdbx_strand_id
1 'polypeptide(L)'
;MATTVGQDIFRPTKFGGKYTVTLIPGDGIGAEVSESVKQIFKADNVPVEWEQVDVTGIETGDKHSEELFRESIASLKRNKLGLKGILHTPVERSGHQSFNVALRQELDIYASIVLIKNIPGYETRHKNVDFCIIRENTEGEYSGLEHQSVEGVVESLKIITRAKSERIAKFAFAFALANNRKKVTCIHKANIMKLADGLFRNTIKKVGEEYPTIETNDMIVDNASMQCVSRPQQFDVMVMPNLYGGILSNIGAGLVGGPGIVPGCNMGRDVAVFEPGCRHVGLDIKGKDQANPTALILSGSMLLRHIGLDDHANRISKAVYDVIAEGYVYVHFTCIDCITDSHTARPAPVTWAVTRPPRSSQEPFLAPWRSSKCIIYGQNSGREARAGVLYSVYTSQTILILIHEFVPLKLILTFSNPA
;
A
#
# COMPACT_ATOMS: atom_id res chain seq x y z
N MET A 1 -11.44 11.43 5.96
CA MET A 1 -12.04 12.54 5.19
C MET A 1 -12.37 12.02 3.80
N ALA A 2 -13.58 12.26 3.35
CA ALA A 2 -14.06 11.72 2.09
C ALA A 2 -13.23 12.28 0.92
N THR A 3 -12.77 11.41 0.06
CA THR A 3 -12.12 11.73 -1.21
C THR A 3 -13.13 12.23 -2.26
N THR A 4 -14.21 12.84 -1.83
CA THR A 4 -15.26 13.37 -2.72
C THR A 4 -14.77 14.66 -3.36
N VAL A 5 -14.03 14.52 -4.43
CA VAL A 5 -13.72 15.62 -5.33
C VAL A 5 -14.93 15.82 -6.24
N GLY A 6 -15.59 16.96 -6.14
CA GLY A 6 -16.80 17.45 -6.78
C GLY A 6 -17.08 17.16 -8.25
N GLN A 7 -17.18 15.90 -8.58
CA GLN A 7 -17.90 15.40 -9.75
C GLN A 7 -18.90 14.38 -9.22
N ASP A 8 -20.02 14.18 -9.91
CA ASP A 8 -20.99 13.12 -9.60
C ASP A 8 -20.29 11.76 -9.62
N ILE A 9 -19.50 11.48 -8.56
CA ILE A 9 -18.85 10.22 -8.36
C ILE A 9 -19.97 9.23 -8.11
N PHE A 10 -20.16 8.33 -9.02
CA PHE A 10 -21.12 7.24 -8.89
C PHE A 10 -20.91 6.56 -7.53
N ARG A 11 -21.89 6.72 -6.64
CA ARG A 11 -21.85 6.02 -5.34
C ARG A 11 -22.22 4.57 -5.58
N PRO A 12 -21.40 3.61 -5.13
CA PRO A 12 -21.72 2.20 -5.30
C PRO A 12 -23.05 1.89 -4.61
N THR A 13 -23.84 1.06 -5.26
CA THR A 13 -25.16 0.69 -4.78
C THR A 13 -25.04 -0.31 -3.65
N LYS A 14 -25.80 -0.13 -2.58
CA LYS A 14 -25.98 -1.15 -1.54
C LYS A 14 -27.01 -2.17 -2.00
N PHE A 15 -26.67 -3.44 -1.94
CA PHE A 15 -27.62 -4.53 -2.14
C PHE A 15 -27.79 -5.30 -0.83
N GLY A 16 -29.03 -5.50 -0.35
CA GLY A 16 -29.27 -6.15 0.95
C GLY A 16 -28.59 -5.45 2.15
N GLY A 17 -28.34 -4.14 2.06
CA GLY A 17 -27.64 -3.38 3.10
C GLY A 17 -26.11 -3.45 3.05
N LYS A 18 -25.53 -4.25 2.16
CA LYS A 18 -24.07 -4.42 1.99
C LYS A 18 -23.59 -3.82 0.67
N TYR A 19 -22.32 -3.42 0.62
CA TYR A 19 -21.62 -3.06 -0.59
C TYR A 19 -20.91 -4.30 -1.16
N THR A 20 -21.05 -4.56 -2.45
CA THR A 20 -20.23 -5.59 -3.12
C THR A 20 -18.93 -4.96 -3.60
N VAL A 21 -17.81 -5.55 -3.20
CA VAL A 21 -16.45 -5.09 -3.55
C VAL A 21 -15.74 -6.20 -4.29
N THR A 22 -15.22 -5.89 -5.47
CA THR A 22 -14.35 -6.81 -6.21
C THR A 22 -13.02 -6.95 -5.49
N LEU A 23 -12.65 -8.18 -5.12
CA LEU A 23 -11.38 -8.50 -4.51
C LEU A 23 -10.49 -9.23 -5.50
N ILE A 24 -9.33 -8.66 -5.79
CA ILE A 24 -8.27 -9.28 -6.59
C ILE A 24 -7.06 -9.48 -5.68
N PRO A 25 -6.83 -10.68 -5.12
CA PRO A 25 -5.69 -10.91 -4.23
C PRO A 25 -4.34 -10.60 -4.90
N GLY A 26 -4.20 -10.95 -6.18
CA GLY A 26 -2.95 -10.78 -6.93
C GLY A 26 -1.92 -11.85 -6.61
N ASP A 27 -0.65 -11.55 -6.90
CA ASP A 27 0.45 -12.50 -6.82
C ASP A 27 1.20 -12.43 -5.48
N GLY A 28 2.08 -13.40 -5.27
CA GLY A 28 2.98 -13.45 -4.11
C GLY A 28 2.24 -13.48 -2.79
N ILE A 29 2.49 -12.48 -1.95
CA ILE A 29 1.86 -12.32 -0.63
C ILE A 29 0.41 -11.86 -0.70
N GLY A 30 -0.13 -11.62 -1.89
CA GLY A 30 -1.45 -11.01 -2.07
C GLY A 30 -2.59 -11.78 -1.40
N ALA A 31 -2.58 -13.11 -1.47
CA ALA A 31 -3.59 -13.94 -0.83
C ALA A 31 -3.59 -13.79 0.71
N GLU A 32 -2.39 -13.82 1.33
CA GLU A 32 -2.21 -13.70 2.78
C GLU A 32 -2.70 -12.35 3.30
N VAL A 33 -2.26 -11.25 2.66
CA VAL A 33 -2.63 -9.91 3.10
C VAL A 33 -4.10 -9.58 2.81
N SER A 34 -4.69 -10.17 1.76
CA SER A 34 -6.12 -10.02 1.45
C SER A 34 -7.00 -10.73 2.48
N GLU A 35 -6.57 -11.92 2.91
CA GLU A 35 -7.27 -12.66 3.95
C GLU A 35 -7.27 -11.88 5.28
N SER A 36 -6.16 -11.23 5.62
CA SER A 36 -6.09 -10.34 6.79
C SER A 36 -7.15 -9.23 6.75
N VAL A 37 -7.34 -8.60 5.58
CA VAL A 37 -8.37 -7.56 5.42
C VAL A 37 -9.78 -8.13 5.59
N LYS A 38 -10.07 -9.31 4.99
CA LYS A 38 -11.39 -9.96 5.14
C LYS A 38 -11.71 -10.25 6.59
N GLN A 39 -10.74 -10.77 7.36
CA GLN A 39 -10.93 -11.10 8.77
C GLN A 39 -11.18 -9.85 9.60
N ILE A 40 -10.43 -8.76 9.40
CA ILE A 40 -10.64 -7.48 10.08
C ILE A 40 -12.02 -6.90 9.76
N PHE A 41 -12.42 -6.90 8.49
CA PHE A 41 -13.74 -6.40 8.08
C PHE A 41 -14.87 -7.22 8.69
N LYS A 42 -14.70 -8.55 8.76
CA LYS A 42 -15.64 -9.45 9.41
C LYS A 42 -15.73 -9.17 10.93
N ALA A 43 -14.62 -8.98 11.59
CA ALA A 43 -14.56 -8.73 13.03
C ALA A 43 -15.20 -7.37 13.41
N ASP A 44 -15.00 -6.33 12.62
CA ASP A 44 -15.64 -5.01 12.81
C ASP A 44 -17.07 -4.95 12.22
N ASN A 45 -17.64 -6.06 11.76
CA ASN A 45 -18.96 -6.14 11.13
C ASN A 45 -19.17 -5.14 10.01
N VAL A 46 -18.14 -4.93 9.18
CA VAL A 46 -18.20 -4.00 8.04
C VAL A 46 -19.24 -4.52 7.03
N PRO A 47 -20.18 -3.69 6.56
CA PRO A 47 -21.23 -4.11 5.63
C PRO A 47 -20.71 -4.22 4.18
N VAL A 48 -19.71 -5.06 3.98
CA VAL A 48 -19.07 -5.37 2.69
C VAL A 48 -19.20 -6.85 2.41
N GLU A 49 -19.47 -7.16 1.15
CA GLU A 49 -19.42 -8.51 0.58
C GLU A 49 -18.35 -8.57 -0.51
N TRP A 50 -17.56 -9.63 -0.51
CA TRP A 50 -16.43 -9.75 -1.41
C TRP A 50 -16.79 -10.61 -2.61
N GLU A 51 -16.59 -10.07 -3.82
CA GLU A 51 -16.57 -10.82 -5.06
C GLU A 51 -15.11 -11.04 -5.47
N GLN A 52 -14.57 -12.21 -5.16
CA GLN A 52 -13.15 -12.51 -5.38
C GLN A 52 -12.92 -13.06 -6.79
N VAL A 53 -11.93 -12.51 -7.49
CA VAL A 53 -11.45 -12.97 -8.78
C VAL A 53 -9.93 -13.15 -8.70
N ASP A 54 -9.45 -14.38 -8.90
CA ASP A 54 -8.05 -14.76 -8.68
C ASP A 54 -7.21 -14.54 -9.95
N VAL A 55 -6.97 -13.27 -10.28
CA VAL A 55 -6.11 -12.87 -11.39
C VAL A 55 -4.66 -12.97 -11.00
N THR A 56 -3.83 -13.57 -11.86
CA THR A 56 -2.37 -13.60 -11.73
C THR A 56 -1.70 -12.81 -12.86
N GLY A 57 -0.60 -12.14 -12.55
CA GLY A 57 0.27 -11.49 -13.54
C GLY A 57 1.50 -12.33 -13.91
N ILE A 58 1.70 -13.49 -13.25
CA ILE A 58 2.85 -14.38 -13.49
C ILE A 58 2.61 -15.23 -14.73
N GLU A 59 1.43 -15.79 -14.86
CA GLU A 59 1.02 -16.67 -15.95
C GLU A 59 0.23 -15.86 -16.99
N THR A 60 0.90 -14.95 -17.69
CA THR A 60 0.30 -14.17 -18.77
C THR A 60 0.43 -14.92 -20.10
N GLY A 61 -0.67 -14.98 -20.87
CA GLY A 61 -0.68 -15.61 -22.20
C GLY A 61 -1.40 -16.95 -22.27
N ASP A 62 -1.88 -17.46 -21.14
CA ASP A 62 -2.84 -18.55 -21.09
C ASP A 62 -4.27 -18.01 -21.23
N LYS A 63 -5.13 -18.77 -21.96
CA LYS A 63 -6.53 -18.40 -22.16
C LYS A 63 -7.29 -18.24 -20.84
N HIS A 64 -6.97 -19.06 -19.86
CA HIS A 64 -7.60 -19.01 -18.55
C HIS A 64 -7.26 -17.70 -17.80
N SER A 65 -6.01 -17.27 -17.82
CA SER A 65 -5.58 -16.01 -17.21
C SER A 65 -6.23 -14.79 -17.88
N GLU A 66 -6.41 -14.84 -19.21
CA GLU A 66 -7.15 -13.79 -19.93
C GLU A 66 -8.64 -13.77 -19.58
N GLU A 67 -9.28 -14.93 -19.43
CA GLU A 67 -10.68 -15.04 -19.01
C GLU A 67 -10.89 -14.45 -17.61
N LEU A 68 -10.05 -14.82 -16.64
CA LEU A 68 -10.08 -14.26 -15.28
C LEU A 68 -9.84 -12.75 -15.27
N PHE A 69 -8.91 -12.28 -16.11
CA PHE A 69 -8.68 -10.84 -16.26
C PHE A 69 -9.94 -10.13 -16.78
N ARG A 70 -10.59 -10.65 -17.82
CA ARG A 70 -11.86 -10.09 -18.35
C ARG A 70 -12.99 -10.14 -17.33
N GLU A 71 -13.08 -11.21 -16.55
CA GLU A 71 -14.02 -11.35 -15.44
C GLU A 71 -13.78 -10.27 -14.39
N SER A 72 -12.51 -10.01 -14.02
CA SER A 72 -12.17 -8.95 -13.07
C SER A 72 -12.58 -7.56 -13.55
N ILE A 73 -12.40 -7.27 -14.84
CA ILE A 73 -12.87 -6.02 -15.46
C ILE A 73 -14.39 -5.92 -15.41
N ALA A 74 -15.10 -7.01 -15.74
CA ALA A 74 -16.57 -7.05 -15.70
C ALA A 74 -17.09 -6.85 -14.26
N SER A 75 -16.47 -7.51 -13.29
CA SER A 75 -16.76 -7.35 -11.87
C SER A 75 -16.55 -5.91 -11.41
N LEU A 76 -15.40 -5.31 -11.73
CA LEU A 76 -15.09 -3.91 -11.38
C LEU A 76 -16.04 -2.90 -12.05
N LYS A 77 -16.43 -3.12 -13.31
CA LYS A 77 -17.43 -2.30 -14.00
C LYS A 77 -18.81 -2.39 -13.34
N ARG A 78 -19.18 -3.55 -12.82
CA ARG A 78 -20.45 -3.78 -12.10
C ARG A 78 -20.43 -3.18 -10.70
N ASN A 79 -19.42 -3.53 -9.90
CA ASN A 79 -19.35 -3.17 -8.49
C ASN A 79 -18.85 -1.74 -8.25
N LYS A 80 -18.14 -1.15 -9.22
CA LYS A 80 -17.53 0.20 -9.15
C LYS A 80 -16.44 0.36 -8.07
N LEU A 81 -16.29 -0.63 -7.21
CA LEU A 81 -15.32 -0.69 -6.12
C LEU A 81 -14.46 -1.94 -6.21
N GLY A 82 -13.16 -1.78 -6.00
CA GLY A 82 -12.24 -2.89 -5.90
C GLY A 82 -11.22 -2.71 -4.79
N LEU A 83 -10.83 -3.83 -4.18
CA LEU A 83 -9.63 -3.95 -3.37
C LEU A 83 -8.69 -4.92 -4.08
N LYS A 84 -7.46 -4.49 -4.32
CA LYS A 84 -6.53 -5.28 -5.14
C LYS A 84 -5.16 -5.38 -4.45
N GLY A 85 -4.63 -6.59 -4.37
CA GLY A 85 -3.22 -6.82 -4.14
C GLY A 85 -2.39 -6.49 -5.38
N ILE A 86 -1.15 -6.95 -5.43
CA ILE A 86 -0.20 -6.58 -6.47
C ILE A 86 -0.14 -7.67 -7.53
N LEU A 87 -0.36 -7.29 -8.80
CA LEU A 87 -0.13 -8.17 -9.94
C LEU A 87 1.31 -8.03 -10.41
N HIS A 88 2.02 -9.14 -10.52
CA HIS A 88 3.36 -9.19 -11.06
C HIS A 88 3.38 -8.74 -12.53
N THR A 89 4.44 -8.07 -12.91
CA THR A 89 4.68 -7.73 -14.33
C THR A 89 6.08 -8.25 -14.67
N PRO A 90 6.19 -9.34 -15.45
CA PRO A 90 7.48 -9.89 -15.85
C PRO A 90 8.31 -8.88 -16.64
N VAL A 91 9.62 -8.88 -16.46
CA VAL A 91 10.55 -8.05 -17.24
C VAL A 91 10.80 -8.69 -18.61
N GLU A 92 10.76 -10.01 -18.68
CA GLU A 92 10.96 -10.73 -19.93
C GLU A 92 9.79 -10.50 -20.88
N ARG A 93 10.10 -10.43 -22.18
CA ARG A 93 9.11 -10.17 -23.23
C ARG A 93 8.15 -11.33 -23.37
N SER A 94 6.98 -11.25 -22.76
CA SER A 94 5.93 -12.25 -22.82
C SER A 94 4.98 -12.10 -24.01
N GLY A 95 5.13 -11.04 -24.81
CA GLY A 95 4.23 -10.73 -25.93
C GLY A 95 2.89 -10.11 -25.54
N HIS A 96 2.56 -10.02 -24.27
CA HIS A 96 1.30 -9.47 -23.75
C HIS A 96 1.51 -8.17 -22.97
N GLN A 97 0.50 -7.29 -23.06
CA GLN A 97 0.46 -6.07 -22.26
C GLN A 97 0.29 -6.44 -20.77
N SER A 98 0.98 -5.72 -19.89
CA SER A 98 0.79 -5.88 -18.43
C SER A 98 -0.69 -5.70 -18.04
N PHE A 99 -1.25 -6.66 -17.32
CA PHE A 99 -2.62 -6.57 -16.79
C PHE A 99 -2.85 -5.32 -15.94
N ASN A 100 -1.82 -4.84 -15.23
CA ASN A 100 -1.92 -3.59 -14.50
C ASN A 100 -2.15 -2.38 -15.42
N VAL A 101 -1.52 -2.34 -16.58
CA VAL A 101 -1.68 -1.26 -17.57
C VAL A 101 -3.03 -1.39 -18.27
N ALA A 102 -3.37 -2.60 -18.73
CA ALA A 102 -4.64 -2.88 -19.37
C ALA A 102 -5.85 -2.53 -18.49
N LEU A 103 -5.82 -2.94 -17.20
CA LEU A 103 -6.87 -2.63 -16.24
C LEU A 103 -7.10 -1.11 -16.08
N ARG A 104 -6.02 -0.32 -16.04
CA ARG A 104 -6.11 1.13 -15.91
C ARG A 104 -6.67 1.80 -17.15
N GLN A 105 -6.29 1.30 -18.33
CA GLN A 105 -6.76 1.83 -19.61
C GLN A 105 -8.23 1.47 -19.84
N GLU A 106 -8.64 0.22 -19.62
CA GLU A 106 -10.01 -0.22 -19.83
C GLU A 106 -11.04 0.38 -18.88
N LEU A 107 -10.62 0.68 -17.65
CA LEU A 107 -11.49 1.29 -16.62
C LEU A 107 -11.30 2.81 -16.52
N ASP A 108 -10.50 3.43 -17.40
CA ASP A 108 -10.12 4.85 -17.35
C ASP A 108 -9.71 5.30 -15.94
N ILE A 109 -8.91 4.47 -15.27
CA ILE A 109 -8.36 4.78 -13.94
C ILE A 109 -7.17 5.72 -14.10
N TYR A 110 -7.44 7.02 -14.10
CA TYR A 110 -6.50 8.06 -14.51
C TYR A 110 -5.64 8.62 -13.38
N ALA A 111 -6.10 8.57 -12.12
CA ALA A 111 -5.37 9.11 -10.98
C ALA A 111 -4.95 7.99 -10.03
N SER A 112 -3.65 7.88 -9.77
CA SER A 112 -3.12 7.06 -8.69
C SER A 112 -2.72 7.96 -7.54
N ILE A 113 -3.20 7.65 -6.34
CA ILE A 113 -2.98 8.40 -5.10
C ILE A 113 -2.21 7.51 -4.15
N VAL A 114 -1.08 8.01 -3.65
CA VAL A 114 -0.24 7.30 -2.67
C VAL A 114 -0.02 8.22 -1.47
N LEU A 115 -0.39 7.74 -0.28
CA LEU A 115 -0.25 8.50 0.96
C LEU A 115 1.06 8.14 1.67
N ILE A 116 2.00 9.06 1.68
CA ILE A 116 3.29 8.91 2.33
C ILE A 116 3.25 9.60 3.68
N LYS A 117 3.11 8.79 4.74
CA LYS A 117 2.98 9.32 6.10
C LYS A 117 3.69 8.41 7.10
N ASN A 118 4.42 9.02 8.04
CA ASN A 118 4.96 8.27 9.17
C ASN A 118 3.84 7.67 10.01
N ILE A 119 3.99 6.42 10.38
CA ILE A 119 3.09 5.75 11.33
C ILE A 119 3.64 5.95 12.74
N PRO A 120 2.82 6.39 13.71
CA PRO A 120 3.23 6.50 15.11
C PRO A 120 3.80 5.17 15.64
N GLY A 121 4.91 5.24 16.36
CA GLY A 121 5.57 4.06 16.91
C GLY A 121 6.50 3.33 15.93
N TYR A 122 6.44 3.62 14.63
CA TYR A 122 7.38 3.07 13.66
C TYR A 122 8.56 4.03 13.45
N GLU A 123 9.74 3.63 13.91
CA GLU A 123 10.94 4.47 13.80
C GLU A 123 11.49 4.49 12.37
N THR A 124 11.65 5.69 11.82
CA THR A 124 12.24 5.95 10.51
C THR A 124 13.29 7.05 10.60
N ARG A 125 14.12 7.15 9.54
CA ARG A 125 15.16 8.19 9.45
C ARG A 125 14.57 9.60 9.50
N HIS A 126 13.44 9.83 8.83
CA HIS A 126 12.74 11.10 8.80
C HIS A 126 11.48 11.03 9.66
N LYS A 127 11.25 12.08 10.45
CA LYS A 127 10.04 12.26 11.26
C LYS A 127 9.14 13.32 10.60
N ASN A 128 7.84 13.26 10.90
CA ASN A 128 6.85 14.21 10.41
C ASN A 128 6.75 14.26 8.88
N VAL A 129 6.96 13.13 8.23
CA VAL A 129 6.70 12.97 6.79
C VAL A 129 5.19 12.81 6.61
N ASP A 130 4.58 13.70 5.85
CA ASP A 130 3.15 13.64 5.52
C ASP A 130 2.90 14.35 4.20
N PHE A 131 3.01 13.67 3.09
CA PHE A 131 2.68 14.17 1.76
C PHE A 131 1.95 13.13 0.92
N CYS A 132 1.30 13.60 -0.13
CA CYS A 132 0.56 12.76 -1.06
C CYS A 132 1.17 12.86 -2.46
N ILE A 133 1.29 11.72 -3.15
CA ILE A 133 1.65 11.66 -4.55
C ILE A 133 0.40 11.39 -5.37
N ILE A 134 0.12 12.26 -6.33
CA ILE A 134 -0.94 12.10 -7.33
C ILE A 134 -0.26 11.93 -8.68
N ARG A 135 -0.44 10.75 -9.27
CA ARG A 135 0.20 10.30 -10.49
C ARG A 135 -0.84 10.18 -11.60
N GLU A 136 -0.58 10.81 -12.75
CA GLU A 136 -1.28 10.48 -13.98
C GLU A 136 -0.96 9.02 -14.36
N ASN A 137 -1.97 8.23 -14.72
CA ASN A 137 -1.84 6.77 -14.73
C ASN A 137 -2.17 6.12 -16.09
N THR A 138 -2.58 6.91 -17.09
CA THR A 138 -3.12 6.40 -18.36
C THR A 138 -2.31 6.78 -19.60
N GLU A 139 -1.29 7.62 -19.49
CA GLU A 139 -0.45 8.04 -20.60
C GLU A 139 1.05 8.12 -20.20
N GLY A 140 1.83 8.86 -20.90
CA GLY A 140 3.28 9.00 -20.71
C GLY A 140 4.05 7.86 -21.37
N GLU A 141 5.09 7.40 -20.72
CA GLU A 141 5.96 6.30 -21.16
C GLU A 141 5.23 4.93 -21.12
N TYR A 142 4.14 4.84 -20.40
CA TYR A 142 3.29 3.64 -20.29
C TYR A 142 2.28 3.52 -21.45
N SER A 143 2.45 4.31 -22.51
CA SER A 143 1.65 4.17 -23.74
C SER A 143 1.83 2.81 -24.42
N GLY A 144 2.97 2.14 -24.18
CA GLY A 144 3.33 0.88 -24.82
C GLY A 144 3.72 1.05 -26.29
N LEU A 145 3.95 2.30 -26.73
CA LEU A 145 4.32 2.59 -28.13
C LEU A 145 5.83 2.57 -28.25
N GLU A 146 6.34 1.41 -28.62
CA GLU A 146 7.75 1.19 -28.92
C GLU A 146 7.92 0.69 -30.34
N HIS A 147 8.98 1.16 -31.01
CA HIS A 147 9.31 0.81 -32.37
C HIS A 147 10.81 0.51 -32.50
N GLN A 148 11.13 -0.56 -33.19
CA GLN A 148 12.50 -0.87 -33.59
C GLN A 148 12.67 -0.53 -35.07
N SER A 149 13.31 0.59 -35.34
CA SER A 149 13.51 1.10 -36.71
C SER A 149 14.52 0.26 -37.49
N VAL A 150 15.64 -0.13 -36.83
CA VAL A 150 16.63 -1.09 -37.33
C VAL A 150 17.18 -1.90 -36.16
N GLU A 151 17.90 -2.97 -36.44
CA GLU A 151 18.51 -3.80 -35.41
C GLU A 151 19.40 -2.96 -34.48
N GLY A 152 19.16 -3.01 -33.17
CA GLY A 152 19.90 -2.26 -32.15
C GLY A 152 19.45 -0.79 -31.96
N VAL A 153 18.42 -0.32 -32.68
CA VAL A 153 17.82 1.02 -32.47
C VAL A 153 16.35 0.90 -32.12
N VAL A 154 16.01 1.20 -30.86
CA VAL A 154 14.62 1.15 -30.35
C VAL A 154 14.18 2.55 -29.95
N GLU A 155 12.98 2.91 -30.35
CA GLU A 155 12.33 4.18 -30.08
C GLU A 155 11.12 3.96 -29.17
N SER A 156 10.92 4.81 -28.16
CA SER A 156 9.76 4.77 -27.27
C SER A 156 9.09 6.15 -27.24
N LEU A 157 7.77 6.18 -27.40
CA LEU A 157 7.00 7.40 -27.45
C LEU A 157 6.40 7.73 -26.08
N LYS A 158 6.81 8.87 -25.52
CA LYS A 158 6.13 9.50 -24.40
C LYS A 158 5.01 10.40 -24.91
N ILE A 159 3.76 10.08 -24.58
CA ILE A 159 2.61 10.86 -24.99
C ILE A 159 2.05 11.62 -23.79
N ILE A 160 1.94 12.95 -23.93
CA ILE A 160 1.27 13.82 -22.95
C ILE A 160 0.22 14.63 -23.67
N THR A 161 -1.01 14.58 -23.20
CA THR A 161 -2.14 15.31 -23.78
C THR A 161 -2.66 16.39 -22.82
N ARG A 162 -3.15 17.49 -23.38
CA ARG A 162 -3.74 18.57 -22.58
C ARG A 162 -4.93 18.09 -21.78
N ALA A 163 -5.82 17.31 -22.39
CA ALA A 163 -7.05 16.85 -21.74
C ALA A 163 -6.77 16.01 -20.49
N LYS A 164 -5.81 15.08 -20.55
CA LYS A 164 -5.44 14.25 -19.39
C LYS A 164 -4.65 15.05 -18.36
N SER A 165 -3.79 15.98 -18.81
CA SER A 165 -3.07 16.89 -17.91
C SER A 165 -4.05 17.82 -17.15
N GLU A 166 -5.08 18.35 -17.79
CA GLU A 166 -6.14 19.14 -17.11
C GLU A 166 -6.93 18.30 -16.11
N ARG A 167 -7.30 17.08 -16.51
CA ARG A 167 -8.06 16.17 -15.66
C ARG A 167 -7.32 15.85 -14.37
N ILE A 168 -6.02 15.47 -14.45
CA ILE A 168 -5.23 15.16 -13.26
C ILE A 168 -4.93 16.42 -12.43
N ALA A 169 -4.77 17.59 -13.08
CA ALA A 169 -4.61 18.86 -12.40
C ALA A 169 -5.82 19.17 -11.53
N LYS A 170 -7.02 19.21 -12.12
CA LYS A 170 -8.27 19.45 -11.40
C LYS A 170 -8.47 18.48 -10.26
N PHE A 171 -8.16 17.20 -10.49
CA PHE A 171 -8.19 16.20 -9.43
C PHE A 171 -7.23 16.53 -8.29
N ALA A 172 -5.98 16.90 -8.58
CA ALA A 172 -4.97 17.19 -7.56
C ALA A 172 -5.33 18.41 -6.69
N PHE A 173 -5.82 19.48 -7.29
CA PHE A 173 -6.24 20.67 -6.57
C PHE A 173 -7.51 20.43 -5.75
N ALA A 174 -8.50 19.73 -6.31
CA ALA A 174 -9.72 19.39 -5.60
C ALA A 174 -9.43 18.41 -4.44
N PHE A 175 -8.53 17.44 -4.62
CA PHE A 175 -8.02 16.58 -3.55
C PHE A 175 -7.34 17.42 -2.45
N ALA A 176 -6.49 18.37 -2.81
CA ALA A 176 -5.83 19.26 -1.86
C ALA A 176 -6.85 20.04 -1.01
N LEU A 177 -7.87 20.63 -1.63
CA LEU A 177 -8.96 21.32 -0.92
C LEU A 177 -9.71 20.40 0.04
N ALA A 178 -10.14 19.24 -0.45
CA ALA A 178 -10.94 18.29 0.33
C ALA A 178 -10.18 17.73 1.55
N ASN A 179 -8.85 17.69 1.48
CA ASN A 179 -8.00 17.16 2.54
C ASN A 179 -7.24 18.25 3.34
N ASN A 180 -7.64 19.52 3.23
CA ASN A 180 -7.01 20.65 3.89
C ASN A 180 -5.50 20.79 3.61
N ARG A 181 -5.05 20.33 2.44
CA ARG A 181 -3.69 20.52 1.96
C ARG A 181 -3.52 21.94 1.44
N LYS A 182 -2.30 22.46 1.54
CA LYS A 182 -2.03 23.89 1.28
C LYS A 182 -1.20 24.14 0.04
N LYS A 183 -0.50 23.11 -0.45
CA LYS A 183 0.45 23.26 -1.54
C LYS A 183 0.37 22.09 -2.53
N VAL A 184 0.36 22.42 -3.82
CA VAL A 184 0.48 21.47 -4.93
C VAL A 184 1.78 21.74 -5.68
N THR A 185 2.67 20.76 -5.72
CA THR A 185 3.95 20.82 -6.43
C THR A 185 3.87 19.97 -7.70
N CYS A 186 4.01 20.63 -8.86
CA CYS A 186 4.10 19.95 -10.15
C CYS A 186 5.52 19.40 -10.37
N ILE A 187 5.67 18.11 -10.56
CA ILE A 187 6.96 17.46 -10.85
C ILE A 187 7.06 17.16 -12.34
N HIS A 188 8.16 17.56 -12.97
CA HIS A 188 8.35 17.47 -14.41
C HIS A 188 9.84 17.45 -14.81
N LYS A 189 10.13 17.23 -16.09
CA LYS A 189 11.46 17.37 -16.72
C LYS A 189 11.44 18.37 -17.90
N ALA A 190 10.68 19.46 -17.78
CA ALA A 190 10.42 20.41 -18.86
C ALA A 190 11.66 21.18 -19.36
N ASN A 191 12.76 21.16 -18.60
CA ASN A 191 14.04 21.71 -19.07
C ASN A 191 14.63 20.89 -20.23
N ILE A 192 14.34 19.60 -20.31
CA ILE A 192 14.73 18.68 -21.39
C ILE A 192 13.55 18.43 -22.34
N MET A 193 12.44 17.93 -21.82
CA MET A 193 11.23 17.63 -22.61
C MET A 193 10.30 18.85 -22.65
N LYS A 194 10.75 19.86 -23.43
CA LYS A 194 10.10 21.18 -23.47
C LYS A 194 8.66 21.14 -23.99
N LEU A 195 8.33 20.21 -24.90
CA LEU A 195 6.97 20.07 -25.43
C LEU A 195 6.10 19.20 -24.52
N ALA A 196 6.50 17.97 -24.24
CA ALA A 196 5.69 17.02 -23.47
C ALA A 196 5.52 17.47 -22.02
N ASP A 197 6.60 17.52 -21.24
CA ASP A 197 6.55 17.93 -19.84
C ASP A 197 6.25 19.43 -19.68
N GLY A 198 6.63 20.24 -20.69
CA GLY A 198 6.23 21.65 -20.75
C GLY A 198 4.73 21.83 -20.85
N LEU A 199 4.05 21.02 -21.66
CA LEU A 199 2.58 21.00 -21.73
C LEU A 199 1.96 20.62 -20.37
N PHE A 200 2.45 19.56 -19.75
CA PHE A 200 1.98 19.12 -18.42
C PHE A 200 2.14 20.24 -17.38
N ARG A 201 3.37 20.76 -17.22
CA ARG A 201 3.71 21.83 -16.28
C ARG A 201 2.83 23.08 -16.47
N ASN A 202 2.70 23.56 -17.71
CA ASN A 202 1.94 24.78 -18.01
C ASN A 202 0.43 24.56 -17.77
N THR A 203 -0.07 23.37 -18.02
CA THR A 203 -1.47 23.00 -17.75
C THR A 203 -1.75 23.00 -16.24
N ILE A 204 -0.86 22.38 -15.42
CA ILE A 204 -1.00 22.41 -13.95
C ILE A 204 -0.99 23.84 -13.42
N LYS A 205 -0.06 24.70 -13.91
CA LYS A 205 -0.01 26.11 -13.51
C LYS A 205 -1.30 26.85 -13.84
N LYS A 206 -1.81 26.68 -15.06
CA LYS A 206 -3.04 27.32 -15.50
C LYS A 206 -4.24 26.89 -14.64
N VAL A 207 -4.38 25.60 -14.35
CA VAL A 207 -5.47 25.10 -13.47
C VAL A 207 -5.28 25.63 -12.04
N GLY A 208 -4.03 25.76 -11.56
CA GLY A 208 -3.74 26.31 -10.24
C GLY A 208 -4.26 27.74 -10.02
N GLU A 209 -4.38 28.55 -11.08
CA GLU A 209 -4.95 29.89 -11.02
C GLU A 209 -6.44 29.88 -10.60
N GLU A 210 -7.15 28.76 -10.84
CA GLU A 210 -8.55 28.56 -10.40
C GLU A 210 -8.65 28.25 -8.90
N TYR A 211 -7.52 28.00 -8.20
CA TYR A 211 -7.46 27.59 -6.78
C TYR A 211 -6.58 28.52 -5.94
N PRO A 212 -6.94 29.79 -5.76
CA PRO A 212 -6.08 30.81 -5.15
C PRO A 212 -5.70 30.54 -3.68
N THR A 213 -6.41 29.63 -3.01
CA THR A 213 -6.11 29.22 -1.62
C THR A 213 -5.02 28.14 -1.52
N ILE A 214 -4.57 27.59 -2.65
CA ILE A 214 -3.56 26.53 -2.73
C ILE A 214 -2.29 27.12 -3.37
N GLU A 215 -1.19 27.06 -2.64
CA GLU A 215 0.11 27.41 -3.21
C GLU A 215 0.47 26.44 -4.36
N THR A 216 0.75 27.01 -5.53
CA THR A 216 1.15 26.22 -6.71
C THR A 216 2.61 26.51 -7.05
N ASN A 217 3.45 25.46 -7.02
CA ASN A 217 4.82 25.54 -7.47
C ASN A 217 5.18 24.38 -8.39
N ASP A 218 6.39 24.41 -8.97
CA ASP A 218 6.89 23.34 -9.82
C ASP A 218 8.35 23.01 -9.48
N MET A 219 8.73 21.75 -9.73
CA MET A 219 10.08 21.27 -9.47
C MET A 219 10.51 20.23 -10.53
N ILE A 220 11.78 20.31 -10.95
CA ILE A 220 12.36 19.29 -11.83
C ILE A 220 12.50 17.98 -11.05
N VAL A 221 12.19 16.86 -11.70
CA VAL A 221 12.13 15.53 -11.06
C VAL A 221 13.43 15.13 -10.37
N ASP A 222 14.59 15.46 -10.91
CA ASP A 222 15.90 15.15 -10.32
C ASP A 222 16.04 15.84 -8.96
N ASN A 223 15.72 17.14 -8.93
CA ASN A 223 15.72 17.92 -7.70
C ASN A 223 14.67 17.44 -6.71
N ALA A 224 13.48 17.11 -7.21
CA ALA A 224 12.40 16.54 -6.36
C ALA A 224 12.84 15.22 -5.71
N SER A 225 13.49 14.33 -6.46
CA SER A 225 14.02 13.06 -5.93
C SER A 225 15.04 13.28 -4.84
N MET A 226 16.02 14.18 -5.06
CA MET A 226 17.00 14.54 -4.03
C MET A 226 16.34 15.17 -2.80
N GLN A 227 15.39 16.07 -3.01
CA GLN A 227 14.72 16.78 -1.91
C GLN A 227 13.72 15.92 -1.15
N CYS A 228 13.11 14.93 -1.77
CA CYS A 228 12.33 13.91 -1.06
C CYS A 228 13.18 13.17 -0.02
N VAL A 229 14.44 12.86 -0.36
CA VAL A 229 15.36 12.17 0.56
C VAL A 229 15.95 13.11 1.60
N SER A 230 16.26 14.36 1.24
CA SER A 230 16.93 15.29 2.15
C SER A 230 15.96 16.06 3.06
N ARG A 231 14.82 16.50 2.56
CA ARG A 231 13.81 17.30 3.29
C ARG A 231 12.39 16.97 2.83
N PRO A 232 11.87 15.76 3.11
CA PRO A 232 10.53 15.32 2.67
C PRO A 232 9.38 16.18 3.23
N GLN A 233 9.57 16.83 4.37
CA GLN A 233 8.54 17.62 5.05
C GLN A 233 8.11 18.89 4.30
N GLN A 234 8.86 19.31 3.29
CA GLN A 234 8.50 20.46 2.46
C GLN A 234 7.38 20.17 1.45
N PHE A 235 7.15 18.89 1.15
CA PHE A 235 6.11 18.47 0.22
C PHE A 235 4.77 18.28 0.93
N ASP A 236 3.68 18.57 0.23
CA ASP A 236 2.31 18.41 0.71
C ASP A 236 1.51 17.56 -0.28
N VAL A 237 1.21 18.08 -1.48
CA VAL A 237 0.67 17.30 -2.60
C VAL A 237 1.62 17.43 -3.78
N MET A 238 2.04 16.31 -4.34
CA MET A 238 2.89 16.26 -5.53
C MET A 238 2.07 15.70 -6.69
N VAL A 239 2.01 16.42 -7.81
CA VAL A 239 1.35 15.94 -9.04
C VAL A 239 2.36 15.76 -10.15
N MET A 240 2.28 14.62 -10.86
CA MET A 240 3.32 14.25 -11.82
C MET A 240 2.86 13.27 -12.90
N PRO A 241 3.59 13.20 -14.03
CA PRO A 241 3.42 12.17 -15.05
C PRO A 241 3.69 10.75 -14.53
N ASN A 242 3.29 9.78 -15.33
CA ASN A 242 3.20 8.37 -14.99
C ASN A 242 4.50 7.78 -14.44
N LEU A 243 5.59 7.83 -15.19
CA LEU A 243 6.87 7.21 -14.79
C LEU A 243 7.43 7.83 -13.51
N TYR A 244 7.42 9.14 -13.39
CA TYR A 244 7.95 9.83 -12.20
C TYR A 244 7.15 9.47 -10.95
N GLY A 245 5.83 9.33 -11.08
CA GLY A 245 4.97 8.91 -9.99
C GLY A 245 5.33 7.51 -9.47
N GLY A 246 5.65 6.58 -10.37
CA GLY A 246 6.13 5.26 -10.00
C GLY A 246 7.44 5.29 -9.22
N ILE A 247 8.39 6.15 -9.61
CA ILE A 247 9.69 6.29 -8.95
C ILE A 247 9.55 6.97 -7.59
N LEU A 248 8.90 8.14 -7.56
CA LEU A 248 8.79 8.93 -6.34
C LEU A 248 7.92 8.27 -5.26
N SER A 249 6.91 7.48 -5.65
CA SER A 249 6.13 6.71 -4.67
C SER A 249 6.97 5.65 -3.95
N ASN A 250 7.89 5.00 -4.65
CA ASN A 250 8.81 4.03 -4.05
C ASN A 250 9.87 4.73 -3.16
N ILE A 251 10.38 5.89 -3.57
CA ILE A 251 11.25 6.73 -2.71
C ILE A 251 10.47 7.10 -1.44
N GLY A 252 9.25 7.61 -1.59
CA GLY A 252 8.37 7.97 -0.47
C GLY A 252 8.14 6.80 0.50
N ALA A 253 7.87 5.61 -0.03
CA ALA A 253 7.72 4.42 0.80
C ALA A 253 8.99 4.11 1.59
N GLY A 254 10.17 4.21 0.96
CA GLY A 254 11.45 4.03 1.64
C GLY A 254 11.67 5.00 2.80
N LEU A 255 11.10 6.22 2.73
CA LEU A 255 11.21 7.23 3.80
C LEU A 255 10.38 6.87 5.05
N VAL A 256 9.28 6.16 4.89
CA VAL A 256 8.31 5.89 5.98
C VAL A 256 8.32 4.45 6.48
N GLY A 257 9.16 3.58 5.90
CA GLY A 257 9.35 2.22 6.41
C GLY A 257 9.15 1.10 5.39
N GLY A 258 8.80 1.41 4.16
CA GLY A 258 8.74 0.44 3.06
C GLY A 258 7.36 0.25 2.44
N PRO A 259 7.29 -0.63 1.42
CA PRO A 259 6.08 -0.82 0.62
C PRO A 259 4.91 -1.45 1.39
N GLY A 260 5.19 -2.23 2.45
CA GLY A 260 4.17 -2.88 3.27
C GLY A 260 3.38 -1.95 4.20
N ILE A 261 3.72 -0.65 4.24
CA ILE A 261 3.11 0.33 5.15
C ILE A 261 2.28 1.36 4.38
N VAL A 262 2.61 1.61 3.13
CA VAL A 262 2.07 2.73 2.35
C VAL A 262 0.78 2.34 1.64
N PRO A 263 -0.37 2.93 1.99
CA PRO A 263 -1.62 2.71 1.28
C PRO A 263 -1.73 3.56 0.03
N GLY A 264 -2.56 3.09 -0.89
CA GLY A 264 -2.88 3.82 -2.11
C GLY A 264 -4.26 3.51 -2.64
N CYS A 265 -4.67 4.31 -3.61
CA CYS A 265 -5.85 4.04 -4.40
C CYS A 265 -5.68 4.59 -5.82
N ASN A 266 -6.45 4.02 -6.72
CA ASN A 266 -6.51 4.43 -8.12
C ASN A 266 -7.95 4.85 -8.42
N MET A 267 -8.12 6.08 -8.86
CA MET A 267 -9.42 6.67 -9.15
C MET A 267 -9.63 6.77 -10.65
N GLY A 268 -10.73 6.20 -11.09
CA GLY A 268 -11.28 6.40 -12.43
C GLY A 268 -12.47 7.35 -12.39
N ARG A 269 -13.14 7.47 -13.53
CA ARG A 269 -14.38 8.21 -13.63
C ARG A 269 -15.52 7.51 -12.87
N ASP A 270 -15.64 6.20 -13.06
CA ASP A 270 -16.75 5.40 -12.56
C ASP A 270 -16.32 4.28 -11.61
N VAL A 271 -15.02 4.04 -11.48
CA VAL A 271 -14.45 2.92 -10.72
C VAL A 271 -13.34 3.42 -9.81
N ALA A 272 -13.32 2.96 -8.57
CA ALA A 272 -12.24 3.18 -7.62
C ALA A 272 -11.63 1.83 -7.21
N VAL A 273 -10.30 1.71 -7.32
CA VAL A 273 -9.55 0.50 -6.94
C VAL A 273 -8.53 0.86 -5.87
N PHE A 274 -8.64 0.23 -4.72
CA PHE A 274 -7.74 0.44 -3.59
C PHE A 274 -6.67 -0.66 -3.61
N GLU A 275 -5.40 -0.25 -3.51
CA GLU A 275 -4.26 -1.17 -3.55
C GLU A 275 -3.09 -0.60 -2.72
N PRO A 276 -2.09 -1.40 -2.31
CA PRO A 276 -0.87 -0.86 -1.72
C PRO A 276 -0.23 0.19 -2.64
N GLY A 277 0.28 1.27 -2.06
CA GLY A 277 0.84 2.39 -2.83
C GLY A 277 2.10 2.06 -3.60
N CYS A 278 2.78 0.98 -3.24
CA CYS A 278 4.00 0.49 -3.88
C CYS A 278 3.85 -0.96 -4.34
N ARG A 279 4.59 -1.33 -5.40
CA ARG A 279 4.40 -2.61 -6.09
C ARG A 279 5.52 -3.59 -5.78
N HIS A 280 5.41 -4.25 -4.64
CA HIS A 280 6.30 -5.35 -4.27
C HIS A 280 5.48 -6.61 -4.02
N VAL A 281 5.72 -7.63 -4.84
CA VAL A 281 4.93 -8.87 -4.85
C VAL A 281 5.34 -9.81 -3.71
N GLY A 282 6.58 -9.72 -3.22
CA GLY A 282 7.09 -10.53 -2.11
C GLY A 282 7.06 -12.03 -2.41
N LEU A 283 7.47 -12.44 -3.62
CA LEU A 283 7.47 -13.87 -4.02
C LEU A 283 8.35 -14.73 -3.12
N ASP A 284 9.42 -14.16 -2.60
CA ASP A 284 10.39 -14.80 -1.71
C ASP A 284 9.82 -15.15 -0.33
N ILE A 285 8.79 -14.44 0.11
CA ILE A 285 8.14 -14.67 1.41
C ILE A 285 6.70 -15.21 1.28
N LYS A 286 6.25 -15.52 0.07
CA LYS A 286 4.92 -16.10 -0.19
C LYS A 286 4.73 -17.40 0.60
N GLY A 287 3.61 -17.54 1.31
CA GLY A 287 3.25 -18.72 2.11
C GLY A 287 4.05 -18.90 3.39
N LYS A 288 4.84 -17.88 3.80
CA LYS A 288 5.64 -17.94 5.03
C LYS A 288 5.01 -17.17 6.20
N ASP A 289 3.85 -16.58 6.03
CA ASP A 289 3.17 -15.73 7.02
C ASP A 289 4.07 -14.62 7.60
N GLN A 290 4.91 -14.03 6.74
CA GLN A 290 5.84 -12.95 7.10
C GLN A 290 5.47 -11.61 6.47
N ALA A 291 4.42 -11.59 5.65
CA ALA A 291 3.99 -10.40 4.94
C ALA A 291 3.37 -9.37 5.90
N ASN A 292 3.73 -8.10 5.73
CA ASN A 292 3.10 -7.00 6.47
C ASN A 292 1.81 -6.57 5.76
N PRO A 293 0.61 -6.78 6.36
CA PRO A 293 -0.67 -6.46 5.73
C PRO A 293 -1.07 -4.99 5.87
N THR A 294 -0.31 -4.17 6.59
CA THR A 294 -0.67 -2.79 6.97
C THR A 294 -1.07 -1.94 5.76
N ALA A 295 -0.31 -2.00 4.66
CA ALA A 295 -0.61 -1.22 3.46
C ALA A 295 -1.99 -1.55 2.90
N LEU A 296 -2.35 -2.84 2.78
CA LEU A 296 -3.64 -3.25 2.23
C LEU A 296 -4.80 -2.99 3.20
N ILE A 297 -4.58 -3.15 4.51
CA ILE A 297 -5.57 -2.81 5.55
C ILE A 297 -5.90 -1.30 5.52
N LEU A 298 -4.86 -0.46 5.44
CA LEU A 298 -5.06 0.99 5.34
C LEU A 298 -5.68 1.40 4.00
N SER A 299 -5.38 0.69 2.90
CA SER A 299 -6.07 0.87 1.61
C SER A 299 -7.54 0.47 1.72
N GLY A 300 -7.86 -0.61 2.45
CA GLY A 300 -9.22 -0.97 2.83
C GLY A 300 -9.92 0.12 3.66
N SER A 301 -9.22 0.75 4.59
CA SER A 301 -9.76 1.91 5.33
C SER A 301 -10.02 3.12 4.41
N MET A 302 -9.17 3.35 3.40
CA MET A 302 -9.44 4.37 2.38
C MET A 302 -10.70 4.04 1.57
N LEU A 303 -10.92 2.76 1.22
CA LEU A 303 -12.13 2.29 0.55
C LEU A 303 -13.36 2.60 1.42
N LEU A 304 -13.31 2.29 2.71
CA LEU A 304 -14.42 2.57 3.62
C LEU A 304 -14.75 4.07 3.72
N ARG A 305 -13.73 4.93 3.79
CA ARG A 305 -13.94 6.41 3.74
C ARG A 305 -14.56 6.84 2.43
N HIS A 306 -14.15 6.25 1.32
CA HIS A 306 -14.68 6.57 -0.01
C HIS A 306 -16.18 6.29 -0.12
N ILE A 307 -16.68 5.27 0.54
CA ILE A 307 -18.11 4.92 0.56
C ILE A 307 -18.87 5.50 1.76
N GLY A 308 -18.23 6.36 2.56
CA GLY A 308 -18.87 7.05 3.69
C GLY A 308 -19.04 6.19 4.95
N LEU A 309 -18.25 5.13 5.10
CA LEU A 309 -18.17 4.30 6.30
C LEU A 309 -17.01 4.76 7.21
N ASP A 310 -16.99 6.05 7.55
CA ASP A 310 -15.88 6.69 8.27
C ASP A 310 -15.63 6.09 9.65
N ASP A 311 -16.69 5.66 10.37
CA ASP A 311 -16.56 5.09 11.71
C ASP A 311 -15.76 3.76 11.66
N HIS A 312 -16.10 2.87 10.72
CA HIS A 312 -15.36 1.63 10.49
C HIS A 312 -13.90 1.93 10.09
N ALA A 313 -13.71 2.85 9.14
CA ALA A 313 -12.38 3.24 8.68
C ALA A 313 -11.51 3.80 9.81
N ASN A 314 -12.10 4.61 10.71
CA ASN A 314 -11.38 5.21 11.84
C ASN A 314 -11.00 4.17 12.88
N ARG A 315 -11.93 3.24 13.24
CA ARG A 315 -11.62 2.15 14.17
C ARG A 315 -10.50 1.28 13.66
N ILE A 316 -10.59 0.81 12.40
CA ILE A 316 -9.58 -0.06 11.80
C ILE A 316 -8.23 0.66 11.71
N SER A 317 -8.19 1.90 11.21
CA SER A 317 -6.92 2.65 11.10
C SER A 317 -6.31 2.91 12.47
N LYS A 318 -7.13 3.26 13.48
CA LYS A 318 -6.67 3.49 14.83
C LYS A 318 -6.08 2.20 15.43
N ALA A 319 -6.77 1.08 15.31
CA ALA A 319 -6.29 -0.20 15.82
C ALA A 319 -4.93 -0.59 15.20
N VAL A 320 -4.76 -0.39 13.88
CA VAL A 320 -3.47 -0.63 13.20
C VAL A 320 -2.36 0.26 13.81
N TYR A 321 -2.65 1.54 14.01
CA TYR A 321 -1.65 2.47 14.57
C TYR A 321 -1.33 2.15 16.03
N ASP A 322 -2.32 1.80 16.83
CA ASP A 322 -2.14 1.44 18.25
C ASP A 322 -1.24 0.20 18.36
N VAL A 323 -1.51 -0.86 17.60
CA VAL A 323 -0.70 -2.08 17.56
C VAL A 323 0.75 -1.81 17.16
N ILE A 324 0.97 -0.98 16.14
CA ILE A 324 2.34 -0.62 15.71
C ILE A 324 3.04 0.22 16.79
N ALA A 325 2.32 1.16 17.42
CA ALA A 325 2.86 2.02 18.49
C ALA A 325 3.22 1.23 19.75
N GLU A 326 2.48 0.18 20.09
CA GLU A 326 2.78 -0.73 21.19
C GLU A 326 3.99 -1.63 20.93
N GLY A 327 4.53 -1.62 19.70
CA GLY A 327 5.74 -2.34 19.34
C GLY A 327 5.56 -3.84 19.15
N TYR A 328 4.35 -4.30 18.90
CA TYR A 328 4.10 -5.70 18.56
C TYR A 328 4.76 -6.03 17.23
N VAL A 329 5.68 -6.98 17.24
CA VAL A 329 6.25 -7.59 16.04
C VAL A 329 5.47 -8.84 15.74
N TYR A 330 4.75 -8.85 14.63
CA TYR A 330 3.98 -10.01 14.21
C TYR A 330 4.90 -11.14 13.79
N VAL A 331 4.79 -12.26 14.46
CA VAL A 331 5.45 -13.52 14.06
C VAL A 331 4.42 -14.51 13.52
N HIS A 332 3.11 -14.21 13.66
CA HIS A 332 2.03 -15.07 13.19
C HIS A 332 0.75 -14.29 12.89
N PHE A 333 -0.05 -14.80 11.96
CA PHE A 333 -1.36 -14.29 11.49
C PHE A 333 -2.43 -14.11 12.59
N THR A 334 -2.18 -14.58 13.80
CA THR A 334 -3.11 -14.51 14.94
C THR A 334 -3.29 -13.13 15.57
N CYS A 335 -2.55 -12.11 15.11
CA CYS A 335 -2.65 -10.76 15.69
C CYS A 335 -3.83 -9.92 15.18
N ILE A 336 -4.68 -10.48 14.32
CA ILE A 336 -5.97 -9.89 13.96
C ILE A 336 -6.87 -9.75 15.19
N ASP A 337 -6.80 -10.70 16.11
CA ASP A 337 -7.55 -10.66 17.38
C ASP A 337 -7.15 -9.44 18.23
N CYS A 338 -5.87 -9.02 18.20
CA CYS A 338 -5.42 -7.82 18.91
C CYS A 338 -5.97 -6.51 18.30
N ILE A 339 -6.14 -6.45 16.98
CA ILE A 339 -6.69 -5.27 16.30
C ILE A 339 -8.20 -5.16 16.62
N THR A 340 -8.88 -6.29 16.82
CA THR A 340 -10.33 -6.33 17.07
C THR A 340 -10.70 -6.24 18.55
N ASP A 341 -9.82 -6.68 19.47
CA ASP A 341 -10.11 -6.72 20.91
C ASP A 341 -9.87 -5.40 21.65
N SER A 342 -9.25 -4.38 21.01
CA SER A 342 -9.05 -3.06 21.63
C SER A 342 -10.35 -2.35 22.08
N HIS A 343 -11.52 -2.91 21.76
CA HIS A 343 -12.84 -2.33 22.08
C HIS A 343 -13.84 -3.24 22.82
N THR A 344 -13.49 -4.49 23.10
CA THR A 344 -14.41 -5.38 23.83
C THR A 344 -13.67 -6.08 24.97
N ALA A 345 -14.08 -5.83 26.20
CA ALA A 345 -13.61 -6.52 27.41
C ALA A 345 -14.11 -7.98 27.47
N ARG A 346 -13.77 -8.82 26.49
CA ARG A 346 -13.96 -10.26 26.55
C ARG A 346 -12.59 -10.95 26.61
N PRO A 347 -12.42 -11.99 27.44
CA PRO A 347 -11.14 -12.71 27.50
C PRO A 347 -10.85 -13.37 26.15
N ALA A 348 -9.80 -12.91 25.50
CA ALA A 348 -9.30 -13.48 24.25
C ALA A 348 -8.69 -14.88 24.49
N PRO A 349 -8.74 -15.78 23.51
CA PRO A 349 -7.95 -17.00 23.54
C PRO A 349 -6.46 -16.66 23.61
N VAL A 350 -5.65 -17.48 24.26
CA VAL A 350 -4.24 -17.25 24.57
C VAL A 350 -3.45 -16.86 23.31
N THR A 351 -3.11 -15.61 23.20
CA THR A 351 -2.24 -15.05 22.14
C THR A 351 -0.85 -14.80 22.69
N TRP A 352 0.18 -15.20 21.94
CA TRP A 352 1.57 -15.01 22.31
C TRP A 352 2.09 -13.75 21.62
N ALA A 353 2.42 -12.72 22.39
CA ALA A 353 3.06 -11.51 21.88
C ALA A 353 4.55 -11.52 22.23
N VAL A 354 5.40 -11.24 21.24
CA VAL A 354 6.84 -11.09 21.42
C VAL A 354 7.18 -9.61 21.40
N THR A 355 7.54 -9.04 22.54
CA THR A 355 7.97 -7.64 22.63
C THR A 355 9.48 -7.51 22.43
N ARG A 356 9.91 -6.54 21.64
CA ARG A 356 11.33 -6.17 21.47
C ARG A 356 11.74 -5.21 22.57
N PRO A 357 12.84 -5.42 23.29
CA PRO A 357 13.34 -4.41 24.21
C PRO A 357 13.77 -3.14 23.44
N PRO A 358 13.62 -1.94 24.03
CA PRO A 358 14.06 -0.70 23.40
C PRO A 358 15.57 -0.77 23.09
N ARG A 359 15.95 -0.39 21.86
CA ARG A 359 17.38 -0.30 21.47
C ARG A 359 18.05 0.84 22.23
N SER A 360 19.20 0.58 22.83
CA SER A 360 20.08 1.65 23.29
C SER A 360 20.66 2.38 22.08
N SER A 361 20.76 3.70 22.16
CA SER A 361 21.12 4.62 21.07
C SER A 361 22.57 4.53 20.55
N GLN A 362 23.30 3.45 20.83
CA GLN A 362 24.75 3.34 20.55
C GLN A 362 25.18 2.12 19.74
N GLU A 363 24.27 1.30 19.22
CA GLU A 363 24.71 0.16 18.40
C GLU A 363 24.72 0.48 16.89
N PRO A 364 25.82 0.15 16.16
CA PRO A 364 25.92 0.37 14.73
C PRO A 364 25.01 -0.60 13.92
N PHE A 365 24.47 -0.11 12.83
CA PHE A 365 23.43 -0.70 11.98
C PHE A 365 23.74 -2.07 11.35
N LEU A 366 24.94 -2.64 11.55
CA LEU A 366 25.45 -3.85 10.92
C LEU A 366 25.95 -4.93 11.89
N ALA A 367 25.57 -4.89 13.17
CA ALA A 367 25.96 -5.96 14.09
C ALA A 367 25.06 -7.20 13.92
N PRO A 368 25.63 -8.41 13.76
CA PRO A 368 24.85 -9.64 13.72
C PRO A 368 24.14 -9.86 15.06
N TRP A 369 22.89 -10.27 14.98
CA TRP A 369 22.00 -10.51 16.13
C TRP A 369 22.65 -11.48 17.13
N ARG A 370 22.98 -11.01 18.32
CA ARG A 370 23.34 -11.87 19.44
C ARG A 370 22.28 -11.71 20.53
N SER A 371 21.63 -12.81 20.88
CA SER A 371 20.66 -13.02 21.98
C SER A 371 19.60 -11.94 22.19
N SER A 372 18.34 -12.25 21.89
CA SER A 372 17.17 -11.46 22.24
C SER A 372 16.47 -12.07 23.45
N LYS A 373 16.15 -11.25 24.45
CA LYS A 373 15.28 -11.63 25.57
C LYS A 373 13.83 -11.49 25.12
N CYS A 374 13.08 -12.58 25.09
CA CYS A 374 11.65 -12.57 24.85
C CYS A 374 10.93 -12.76 26.18
N ILE A 375 10.01 -11.86 26.51
CA ILE A 375 9.12 -12.01 27.66
C ILE A 375 7.79 -12.50 27.12
N ILE A 376 7.36 -13.68 27.59
CA ILE A 376 6.12 -14.31 27.17
C ILE A 376 5.11 -14.14 28.30
N TYR A 377 3.98 -13.52 27.99
CA TYR A 377 2.84 -13.42 28.91
C TYR A 377 1.76 -14.42 28.47
N GLY A 378 1.43 -15.37 29.33
CA GLY A 378 0.31 -16.28 29.14
C GLY A 378 -0.82 -15.90 30.05
N GLN A 379 -2.00 -15.60 29.52
CA GLN A 379 -3.23 -15.51 30.32
C GLN A 379 -3.93 -16.86 30.32
N ASN A 380 -4.06 -17.42 31.48
CA ASN A 380 -4.94 -18.58 31.69
C ASN A 380 -6.19 -18.10 32.44
N SER A 381 -7.34 -18.44 31.93
CA SER A 381 -8.63 -18.05 32.50
C SER A 381 -8.74 -18.51 33.98
N GLY A 382 -8.57 -17.57 34.91
CA GLY A 382 -8.95 -17.77 36.29
C GLY A 382 -7.84 -17.79 37.35
N ARG A 383 -6.56 -17.53 37.05
CA ARG A 383 -5.48 -17.37 38.06
C ARG A 383 -4.42 -16.38 37.59
N GLU A 384 -3.79 -15.69 38.56
CA GLU A 384 -2.79 -14.64 38.36
C GLU A 384 -1.77 -14.96 37.24
N ALA A 385 -1.54 -13.99 36.36
CA ALA A 385 -0.55 -14.08 35.29
C ALA A 385 0.86 -14.18 35.88
N ARG A 386 1.60 -15.23 35.57
CA ARG A 386 3.04 -15.34 35.90
C ARG A 386 3.86 -15.12 34.64
N ALA A 387 4.81 -14.22 34.71
CA ALA A 387 5.75 -13.93 33.63
C ALA A 387 6.89 -14.97 33.64
N GLY A 388 7.16 -15.57 32.48
CA GLY A 388 8.33 -16.43 32.24
C GLY A 388 9.33 -15.75 31.31
N VAL A 389 10.61 -15.91 31.55
CA VAL A 389 11.66 -15.35 30.68
C VAL A 389 12.21 -16.43 29.77
N LEU A 390 12.13 -16.19 28.45
CA LEU A 390 12.67 -17.09 27.44
C LEU A 390 14.04 -16.58 26.98
N TYR A 391 15.04 -17.43 27.01
CA TYR A 391 16.33 -17.12 26.42
C TYR A 391 16.49 -17.90 25.14
N SER A 392 16.70 -17.23 24.01
CA SER A 392 17.09 -17.86 22.76
C SER A 392 18.60 -17.70 22.55
N VAL A 393 19.29 -18.80 22.35
CA VAL A 393 20.71 -18.81 21.98
C VAL A 393 20.81 -19.29 20.54
N TYR A 394 21.36 -18.43 19.69
CA TYR A 394 21.63 -18.78 18.29
C TYR A 394 23.00 -19.45 18.17
N THR A 395 23.03 -20.66 17.65
CA THR A 395 24.22 -21.26 17.04
C THR A 395 23.98 -21.41 15.55
N SER A 396 25.03 -21.46 14.76
CA SER A 396 24.98 -21.40 13.29
C SER A 396 24.15 -22.48 12.60
N GLN A 397 23.54 -23.40 13.31
CA GLN A 397 22.74 -24.50 12.74
C GLN A 397 21.50 -24.93 13.57
N THR A 398 21.28 -24.38 14.79
CA THR A 398 20.19 -24.85 15.65
C THR A 398 19.70 -23.73 16.57
N ILE A 399 18.37 -23.55 16.65
CA ILE A 399 17.74 -22.69 17.66
C ILE A 399 17.39 -23.59 18.85
N LEU A 400 18.04 -23.37 19.98
CA LEU A 400 17.69 -24.03 21.24
C LEU A 400 16.86 -23.09 22.09
N ILE A 401 15.60 -23.45 22.33
CA ILE A 401 14.71 -22.68 23.20
C ILE A 401 14.68 -23.36 24.57
N LEU A 402 15.25 -22.69 25.57
CA LEU A 402 15.20 -23.16 26.96
C LEU A 402 14.12 -22.36 27.71
N ILE A 403 13.09 -23.07 28.14
CA ILE A 403 12.05 -22.50 29.01
C ILE A 403 12.49 -22.81 30.47
N HIS A 404 12.78 -21.73 31.22
CA HIS A 404 13.11 -21.86 32.63
C HIS A 404 11.88 -21.46 33.47
N GLU A 405 11.40 -22.46 34.20
CA GLU A 405 10.38 -22.45 35.26
C GLU A 405 8.89 -22.54 34.85
N PHE A 406 8.29 -23.60 35.40
CA PHE A 406 6.87 -23.89 35.58
C PHE A 406 6.03 -24.41 34.40
N VAL A 407 6.39 -25.53 33.77
CA VAL A 407 5.42 -26.56 33.34
C VAL A 407 6.20 -27.87 33.04
N PRO A 408 5.71 -29.07 33.34
CA PRO A 408 6.37 -30.34 33.09
C PRO A 408 6.10 -30.85 31.64
N LEU A 409 6.39 -30.03 30.64
CA LEU A 409 6.38 -30.44 29.23
C LEU A 409 7.61 -29.86 28.55
N LYS A 410 8.59 -30.73 28.31
CA LYS A 410 9.72 -30.42 27.41
C LYS A 410 9.21 -30.42 25.97
N LEU A 411 8.99 -29.25 25.39
CA LEU A 411 8.79 -29.09 23.95
C LEU A 411 10.16 -28.77 23.33
N ILE A 412 10.74 -29.70 22.62
CA ILE A 412 11.96 -29.47 21.82
C ILE A 412 11.49 -29.29 20.40
N LEU A 413 11.55 -28.06 19.90
CA LEU A 413 11.33 -27.74 18.49
C LEU A 413 12.69 -27.64 17.80
N THR A 414 13.04 -28.60 16.97
CA THR A 414 14.20 -28.57 16.08
C THR A 414 13.75 -28.09 14.71
N PHE A 415 14.26 -26.94 14.29
CA PHE A 415 14.12 -26.48 12.90
C PHE A 415 15.42 -26.79 12.17
N SER A 416 15.36 -27.65 11.17
CA SER A 416 16.45 -27.86 10.23
C SER A 416 16.34 -26.85 9.09
N ASN A 417 17.39 -26.05 8.89
CA ASN A 417 17.55 -25.23 7.70
C ASN A 417 17.97 -26.14 6.55
N PRO A 418 17.29 -26.16 5.40
CA PRO A 418 17.87 -26.77 4.21
C PRO A 418 18.95 -25.86 3.64
N ALA A 419 20.03 -26.48 3.22
CA ALA A 419 21.22 -25.87 2.63
C ALA A 419 20.92 -25.21 1.27
#